data_e94530c8ee61dbdcc87b6e869e1ca307
#
_entry.id   e94530c8ee61dbdcc87b6e869e1ca307
#
_cell.length_a   1.000
_cell.length_b   1.000
_cell.length_c   1.000
_cell.angle_alpha   90.00
_cell.angle_beta   90.00
_cell.angle_gamma   90.00
#
_symmetry.space_group_name_H-M   'P 1'
#
loop_
_entity.id
_entity.type
_entity.pdbx_description
1 polymer ?
#
loop_
_entity_poly.entity_id
_entity_poly.type
_entity_poly.pdbx_seq_one_letter_code
_entity_poly.pdbx_strand_id
1 'polypeptide(L)'
;VAHSFYLHLSEATTHDRGLKRLHFTGFVFVEQQNATDEYRLIVDALNHHGIHAPLQLRGSYAGIYWSSIDNQWILFSDPLGTKPLYYAQLPNGWHISSNYDRLVQEIKAVQPLTFSAKGFYQLLSYGFVLESDTLLNPIKRLPIGYSGTIGTLNNEQKPIPGSTLNTHKIYSLPNIGSSLSLDDAAAQVDILFRAAIKRAFERDAKQSKIPLVSLSGGLDSRMTSWIAHEMGYTDQLNLCFAQKNSLDHIIARDIAKDLAHKWHFMPLDGGEMLLDLDEVTEHTGGNVVYYGQAHSRRILQEIIDKNSPNTLGMLHTGMLGDVVIGSYLQTTENPVNFSALSGATSSRFTKELLNHGFKPEYENLEHHKMMLRGLYGMNMGLMSVYAVTDSYSPFYDIDLFNFCLQLPLKLRAEHKLYTHWITQYYPDAANYIWERTRTKITAKSLRIGSKSMPLQTWLWKLVEKIRFGQPTRNPRYMTPLDYWFATQTDVASQLNNYFNQYLDLIDEAEMRYHIKELYTNGNGKEKVQALSVIAAAKRYVS
;
A
#
# COMPACT_ATOMS: atom_id res chain seq x y z
N VAL A 1 -15.76 -7.89 7.72
CA VAL A 1 -14.69 -8.86 7.42
C VAL A 1 -14.46 -8.78 5.92
N ALA A 2 -13.25 -8.40 5.49
CA ALA A 2 -12.90 -8.40 4.08
C ALA A 2 -13.03 -9.85 3.57
N HIS A 3 -13.89 -10.05 2.58
CA HIS A 3 -14.15 -11.39 2.02
C HIS A 3 -12.94 -11.81 1.16
N SER A 4 -12.06 -12.64 1.70
CA SER A 4 -11.02 -13.29 0.90
C SER A 4 -11.59 -14.54 0.22
N PHE A 5 -11.07 -14.88 -0.95
CA PHE A 5 -11.42 -16.10 -1.65
C PHE A 5 -10.18 -16.93 -2.02
N TYR A 6 -10.42 -18.22 -2.21
CA TYR A 6 -9.50 -19.15 -2.85
C TYR A 6 -10.28 -19.96 -3.87
N LEU A 7 -9.67 -20.20 -5.03
CA LEU A 7 -10.25 -20.97 -6.12
C LEU A 7 -9.19 -21.92 -6.69
N HIS A 8 -9.55 -23.20 -6.79
CA HIS A 8 -8.77 -24.21 -7.49
C HIS A 8 -9.48 -24.58 -8.78
N LEU A 9 -8.82 -24.36 -9.92
CA LEU A 9 -9.32 -24.75 -11.23
C LEU A 9 -8.51 -25.96 -11.70
N SER A 10 -9.12 -27.15 -11.76
CA SER A 10 -8.50 -28.38 -12.21
C SER A 10 -9.33 -29.05 -13.32
N GLU A 11 -8.69 -29.94 -14.07
CA GLU A 11 -9.37 -30.78 -15.07
C GLU A 11 -10.41 -31.71 -14.44
N ALA A 12 -10.23 -32.07 -13.15
CA ALA A 12 -11.10 -33.00 -12.42
C ALA A 12 -12.36 -32.34 -11.84
N THR A 13 -12.45 -31.01 -11.79
CA THR A 13 -13.62 -30.30 -11.22
C THR A 13 -14.83 -30.30 -12.16
N THR A 14 -15.32 -31.50 -12.52
CA THR A 14 -16.31 -31.69 -13.58
C THR A 14 -17.77 -31.58 -13.15
N HIS A 15 -18.09 -31.45 -11.88
CA HIS A 15 -19.47 -31.60 -11.43
C HIS A 15 -19.97 -30.65 -10.35
N ASP A 16 -19.23 -29.58 -10.03
CA ASP A 16 -19.84 -28.60 -9.14
C ASP A 16 -20.67 -27.60 -9.96
N ARG A 17 -21.95 -27.93 -10.16
CA ARG A 17 -22.97 -27.05 -10.78
C ARG A 17 -23.21 -25.77 -9.99
N GLY A 18 -22.35 -25.48 -8.98
CA GLY A 18 -22.42 -24.36 -8.06
C GLY A 18 -21.21 -23.41 -8.09
N LEU A 19 -20.20 -23.57 -8.98
CA LEU A 19 -19.12 -22.60 -9.10
C LEU A 19 -19.70 -21.22 -9.45
N LYS A 20 -19.58 -20.29 -8.53
CA LYS A 20 -19.97 -18.90 -8.77
C LYS A 20 -19.14 -18.36 -9.93
N ARG A 21 -19.77 -17.66 -10.87
CA ARG A 21 -19.08 -17.06 -12.01
C ARG A 21 -18.10 -15.97 -11.62
N LEU A 22 -18.31 -15.34 -10.48
CA LEU A 22 -17.47 -14.25 -9.95
C LEU A 22 -17.04 -14.55 -8.53
N HIS A 23 -15.72 -14.51 -8.29
CA HIS A 23 -15.10 -14.44 -6.97
C HIS A 23 -14.33 -13.12 -6.89
N PHE A 24 -14.60 -12.31 -5.89
CA PHE A 24 -13.88 -11.05 -5.71
C PHE A 24 -13.70 -10.69 -4.23
N THR A 25 -12.76 -9.80 -3.98
CA THR A 25 -12.47 -9.17 -2.69
C THR A 25 -12.48 -7.66 -2.84
N GLY A 26 -12.74 -6.96 -1.74
CA GLY A 26 -12.84 -5.50 -1.74
C GLY A 26 -14.23 -4.99 -2.07
N PHE A 27 -14.30 -3.82 -2.69
CA PHE A 27 -15.56 -3.14 -2.98
C PHE A 27 -15.48 -2.30 -4.26
N VAL A 28 -16.65 -2.04 -4.84
CA VAL A 28 -16.87 -1.10 -5.94
C VAL A 28 -17.89 -0.06 -5.50
N PHE A 29 -17.64 1.21 -5.78
CA PHE A 29 -18.60 2.27 -5.48
C PHE A 29 -19.79 2.24 -6.42
N VAL A 30 -20.98 2.24 -5.84
CA VAL A 30 -22.27 2.26 -6.54
C VAL A 30 -22.75 3.70 -6.59
N GLU A 31 -22.62 4.36 -7.73
CA GLU A 31 -22.99 5.79 -7.90
C GLU A 31 -24.48 5.99 -8.17
N GLN A 32 -25.19 4.98 -8.70
CA GLN A 32 -26.60 5.09 -9.04
C GLN A 32 -27.51 4.66 -7.87
N GLN A 33 -28.55 5.43 -7.59
CA GLN A 33 -29.54 5.12 -6.54
C GLN A 33 -30.29 3.79 -6.77
N ASN A 34 -30.30 3.27 -7.99
CA ASN A 34 -31.00 2.04 -8.37
C ASN A 34 -30.07 0.83 -8.56
N ALA A 35 -28.75 0.97 -8.43
CA ALA A 35 -27.84 -0.16 -8.52
C ALA A 35 -27.70 -0.77 -7.11
N THR A 36 -28.33 -1.90 -6.91
CA THR A 36 -28.51 -2.52 -5.59
C THR A 36 -27.38 -3.45 -5.18
N ASP A 37 -26.39 -3.75 -6.08
CA ASP A 37 -25.43 -4.80 -5.80
C ASP A 37 -24.09 -4.57 -6.50
N GLU A 38 -23.01 -4.46 -5.69
CA GLU A 38 -21.60 -4.38 -6.17
C GLU A 38 -21.27 -5.57 -7.10
N TYR A 39 -21.79 -6.77 -6.79
CA TYR A 39 -21.61 -7.98 -7.58
C TYR A 39 -22.14 -7.79 -9.02
N ARG A 40 -23.35 -7.25 -9.14
CA ARG A 40 -23.98 -7.03 -10.44
C ARG A 40 -23.21 -6.00 -11.29
N LEU A 41 -22.75 -4.91 -10.67
CA LEU A 41 -21.94 -3.91 -11.37
C LEU A 41 -20.65 -4.52 -11.95
N ILE A 42 -19.97 -5.37 -11.19
CA ILE A 42 -18.75 -6.03 -11.65
C ILE A 42 -19.05 -6.98 -12.80
N VAL A 43 -20.12 -7.79 -12.67
CA VAL A 43 -20.53 -8.75 -13.72
C VAL A 43 -20.93 -8.01 -15.00
N ASP A 44 -21.72 -6.94 -14.90
CA ASP A 44 -22.15 -6.16 -16.06
C ASP A 44 -20.95 -5.49 -16.75
N ALA A 45 -20.02 -4.92 -15.99
CA ALA A 45 -18.80 -4.36 -16.55
C ALA A 45 -17.95 -5.42 -17.27
N LEU A 46 -17.76 -6.60 -16.66
CA LEU A 46 -17.00 -7.70 -17.25
C LEU A 46 -17.66 -8.27 -18.52
N ASN A 47 -18.99 -8.36 -18.54
CA ASN A 47 -19.72 -8.79 -19.74
C ASN A 47 -19.61 -7.81 -20.91
N HIS A 48 -19.60 -6.50 -20.62
CA HIS A 48 -19.56 -5.47 -21.67
C HIS A 48 -18.13 -5.11 -22.11
N HIS A 49 -17.16 -5.13 -21.21
CA HIS A 49 -15.81 -4.63 -21.44
C HIS A 49 -14.71 -5.70 -21.31
N GLY A 50 -15.05 -6.94 -20.92
CA GLY A 50 -14.11 -8.05 -20.77
C GLY A 50 -12.92 -7.68 -19.88
N ILE A 51 -11.71 -7.90 -20.38
CA ILE A 51 -10.47 -7.59 -19.67
C ILE A 51 -10.29 -6.09 -19.31
N HIS A 52 -10.99 -5.18 -19.99
CA HIS A 52 -10.94 -3.73 -19.76
C HIS A 52 -11.97 -3.24 -18.74
N ALA A 53 -12.81 -4.12 -18.18
CA ALA A 53 -13.81 -3.78 -17.17
C ALA A 53 -13.25 -2.97 -15.99
N PRO A 54 -12.02 -3.23 -15.48
CA PRO A 54 -11.49 -2.45 -14.37
C PRO A 54 -11.38 -0.94 -14.64
N LEU A 55 -11.26 -0.51 -15.87
CA LEU A 55 -11.20 0.92 -16.22
C LEU A 55 -12.54 1.65 -16.04
N GLN A 56 -13.65 0.89 -16.00
CA GLN A 56 -15.00 1.43 -15.86
C GLN A 56 -15.49 1.49 -14.41
N LEU A 57 -14.79 0.81 -13.51
CA LEU A 57 -15.17 0.68 -12.11
C LEU A 57 -14.36 1.61 -11.21
N ARG A 58 -14.95 2.07 -10.12
CA ARG A 58 -14.29 2.85 -9.08
C ARG A 58 -14.38 2.09 -7.76
N GLY A 59 -13.25 1.95 -7.05
CA GLY A 59 -13.20 1.19 -5.81
C GLY A 59 -11.82 0.60 -5.54
N SER A 60 -11.78 -0.38 -4.64
CA SER A 60 -10.57 -1.14 -4.28
C SER A 60 -10.93 -2.62 -4.32
N TYR A 61 -10.51 -3.34 -5.35
CA TYR A 61 -11.00 -4.70 -5.61
C TYR A 61 -9.99 -5.53 -6.41
N ALA A 62 -10.13 -6.85 -6.26
CA ALA A 62 -9.51 -7.85 -7.14
C ALA A 62 -10.41 -9.08 -7.25
N GLY A 63 -10.32 -9.81 -8.35
CA GLY A 63 -11.17 -10.97 -8.52
C GLY A 63 -10.85 -11.82 -9.74
N ILE A 64 -11.66 -12.86 -9.90
CA ILE A 64 -11.67 -13.74 -11.07
C ILE A 64 -13.11 -13.96 -11.52
N TYR A 65 -13.34 -13.91 -12.82
CA TYR A 65 -14.65 -14.04 -13.46
C TYR A 65 -14.61 -15.05 -14.60
N TRP A 66 -15.63 -15.90 -14.66
CA TRP A 66 -15.88 -16.78 -15.78
C TRP A 66 -16.68 -16.06 -16.88
N SER A 67 -16.05 -15.77 -18.01
CA SER A 67 -16.73 -15.26 -19.20
C SER A 67 -17.24 -16.41 -20.07
N SER A 68 -18.56 -16.60 -20.10
CA SER A 68 -19.17 -17.55 -21.02
C SER A 68 -19.22 -17.05 -22.47
N ILE A 69 -18.97 -15.77 -22.69
CA ILE A 69 -18.89 -15.17 -24.03
C ILE A 69 -17.56 -15.56 -24.70
N ASP A 70 -16.47 -15.45 -23.93
CA ASP A 70 -15.10 -15.66 -24.44
C ASP A 70 -14.55 -17.06 -24.11
N ASN A 71 -15.28 -17.89 -23.37
CA ASN A 71 -14.83 -19.19 -22.88
C ASN A 71 -13.49 -19.14 -22.14
N GLN A 72 -13.36 -18.21 -21.18
CA GLN A 72 -12.15 -18.03 -20.43
C GLN A 72 -12.41 -17.49 -19.03
N TRP A 73 -11.47 -17.75 -18.12
CA TRP A 73 -11.41 -17.06 -16.85
C TRP A 73 -10.67 -15.73 -17.03
N ILE A 74 -11.22 -14.65 -16.47
CA ILE A 74 -10.63 -13.32 -16.45
C ILE A 74 -10.20 -13.00 -15.02
N LEU A 75 -8.89 -12.85 -14.80
CA LEU A 75 -8.31 -12.33 -13.56
C LEU A 75 -8.21 -10.80 -13.67
N PHE A 76 -8.64 -10.09 -12.65
CA PHE A 76 -8.66 -8.63 -12.67
C PHE A 76 -8.37 -8.01 -11.30
N SER A 77 -7.88 -6.78 -11.30
CA SER A 77 -7.80 -5.90 -10.12
C SER A 77 -8.11 -4.46 -10.54
N ASP A 78 -8.38 -3.58 -9.58
CA ASP A 78 -8.48 -2.16 -9.88
C ASP A 78 -7.19 -1.65 -10.56
N PRO A 79 -7.25 -0.58 -11.37
CA PRO A 79 -6.12 -0.12 -12.19
C PRO A 79 -4.84 0.20 -11.40
N LEU A 80 -4.97 0.60 -10.13
CA LEU A 80 -3.86 0.92 -9.24
C LEU A 80 -3.41 -0.27 -8.38
N GLY A 81 -4.07 -1.44 -8.50
CA GLY A 81 -3.70 -2.69 -7.84
C GLY A 81 -3.75 -2.60 -6.32
N THR A 82 -4.77 -1.90 -5.78
CA THR A 82 -4.89 -1.70 -4.33
C THR A 82 -5.17 -3.00 -3.57
N LYS A 83 -5.85 -3.95 -4.21
CA LYS A 83 -6.02 -5.32 -3.72
C LYS A 83 -5.18 -6.28 -4.57
N PRO A 84 -4.23 -7.03 -3.97
CA PRO A 84 -3.45 -8.01 -4.71
C PRO A 84 -4.27 -9.25 -5.05
N LEU A 85 -3.97 -9.86 -6.20
CA LEU A 85 -4.47 -11.17 -6.61
C LEU A 85 -3.28 -12.08 -6.87
N TYR A 86 -3.22 -13.21 -6.18
CA TYR A 86 -2.15 -14.18 -6.25
C TYR A 86 -2.58 -15.42 -7.01
N TYR A 87 -1.63 -16.06 -7.71
CA TYR A 87 -1.87 -17.29 -8.44
C TYR A 87 -0.64 -18.19 -8.50
N ALA A 88 -0.88 -19.47 -8.69
CA ALA A 88 0.13 -20.47 -9.01
C ALA A 88 -0.45 -21.48 -9.99
N GLN A 89 0.38 -21.92 -10.93
CA GLN A 89 0.09 -23.07 -11.78
C GLN A 89 0.86 -24.27 -11.27
N LEU A 90 0.14 -25.34 -10.93
CA LEU A 90 0.70 -26.59 -10.46
C LEU A 90 0.29 -27.72 -11.40
N PRO A 91 0.88 -28.93 -11.28
CA PRO A 91 0.47 -30.09 -12.09
C PRO A 91 -1.01 -30.46 -11.97
N ASN A 92 -1.63 -30.14 -10.82
CA ASN A 92 -3.06 -30.41 -10.55
C ASN A 92 -3.98 -29.25 -10.97
N GLY A 93 -3.48 -28.15 -11.55
CA GLY A 93 -4.27 -27.04 -12.04
C GLY A 93 -3.84 -25.66 -11.56
N TRP A 94 -4.75 -24.68 -11.71
CA TRP A 94 -4.56 -23.31 -11.29
C TRP A 94 -5.09 -23.08 -9.87
N HIS A 95 -4.26 -22.47 -9.06
CA HIS A 95 -4.60 -22.02 -7.70
C HIS A 95 -4.60 -20.49 -7.67
N ILE A 96 -5.73 -19.88 -7.31
CA ILE A 96 -5.92 -18.42 -7.36
C ILE A 96 -6.52 -17.97 -6.03
N SER A 97 -5.96 -16.92 -5.43
CA SER A 97 -6.45 -16.40 -4.16
C SER A 97 -6.18 -14.90 -3.98
N SER A 98 -7.07 -14.24 -3.28
CA SER A 98 -6.84 -12.89 -2.74
C SER A 98 -6.12 -12.91 -1.38
N ASN A 99 -5.93 -14.09 -0.79
CA ASN A 99 -5.23 -14.28 0.49
C ASN A 99 -3.98 -15.13 0.25
N TYR A 100 -2.81 -14.52 0.45
CA TYR A 100 -1.52 -15.16 0.20
C TYR A 100 -1.27 -16.36 1.13
N ASP A 101 -1.52 -16.19 2.43
CA ASP A 101 -1.30 -17.26 3.41
C ASP A 101 -2.12 -18.50 3.08
N ARG A 102 -3.41 -18.33 2.79
CA ARG A 102 -4.28 -19.44 2.37
C ARG A 102 -3.73 -20.12 1.12
N LEU A 103 -3.31 -19.35 0.11
CA LEU A 103 -2.74 -19.92 -1.12
C LEU A 103 -1.48 -20.74 -0.81
N VAL A 104 -0.60 -20.24 0.06
CA VAL A 104 0.59 -20.96 0.50
C VAL A 104 0.23 -22.29 1.16
N GLN A 105 -0.73 -22.31 2.07
CA GLN A 105 -1.15 -23.55 2.76
C GLN A 105 -1.70 -24.60 1.76
N GLU A 106 -2.47 -24.17 0.80
CA GLU A 106 -3.03 -25.07 -0.22
C GLU A 106 -1.94 -25.63 -1.15
N ILE A 107 -0.91 -24.83 -1.48
CA ILE A 107 0.20 -25.30 -2.30
C ILE A 107 1.13 -26.24 -1.51
N LYS A 108 1.41 -25.95 -0.23
CA LYS A 108 2.22 -26.85 0.65
C LYS A 108 1.65 -28.26 0.73
N ALA A 109 0.33 -28.42 0.61
CA ALA A 109 -0.29 -29.74 0.56
C ALA A 109 0.01 -30.52 -0.72
N VAL A 110 0.48 -29.86 -1.79
CA VAL A 110 0.76 -30.47 -3.09
C VAL A 110 2.28 -30.62 -3.32
N GLN A 111 3.05 -29.60 -2.97
CA GLN A 111 4.51 -29.57 -3.17
C GLN A 111 5.22 -28.66 -2.17
N PRO A 112 6.53 -28.90 -1.91
CA PRO A 112 7.36 -27.99 -1.13
C PRO A 112 7.46 -26.61 -1.77
N LEU A 113 7.58 -25.58 -0.93
CA LEU A 113 7.83 -24.20 -1.34
C LEU A 113 9.31 -23.84 -1.17
N THR A 114 9.81 -22.99 -2.03
CA THR A 114 11.17 -22.45 -1.96
C THR A 114 11.17 -20.94 -2.06
N PHE A 115 12.18 -20.28 -1.56
CA PHE A 115 12.33 -18.85 -1.76
C PHE A 115 12.54 -18.51 -3.25
N SER A 116 11.89 -17.45 -3.70
CA SER A 116 12.20 -16.82 -4.99
C SER A 116 13.42 -15.93 -4.81
N ALA A 117 14.55 -16.25 -5.44
CA ALA A 117 15.75 -15.43 -5.32
C ALA A 117 15.50 -13.96 -5.70
N LYS A 118 14.74 -13.70 -6.78
CA LYS A 118 14.37 -12.36 -7.20
C LYS A 118 13.50 -11.66 -6.14
N GLY A 119 12.44 -12.32 -5.62
CA GLY A 119 11.58 -11.78 -4.57
C GLY A 119 12.34 -11.52 -3.26
N PHE A 120 13.24 -12.41 -2.90
CA PHE A 120 14.12 -12.28 -1.74
C PHE A 120 14.98 -11.01 -1.83
N TYR A 121 15.73 -10.80 -2.93
CA TYR A 121 16.56 -9.61 -3.06
C TYR A 121 15.78 -8.33 -3.30
N GLN A 122 14.55 -8.39 -3.84
CA GLN A 122 13.63 -7.26 -3.86
C GLN A 122 13.26 -6.83 -2.42
N LEU A 123 12.91 -7.78 -1.56
CA LEU A 123 12.58 -7.49 -0.15
C LEU A 123 13.77 -6.88 0.58
N LEU A 124 14.99 -7.40 0.39
CA LEU A 124 16.20 -6.86 1.02
C LEU A 124 16.61 -5.48 0.48
N SER A 125 16.27 -5.17 -0.78
CA SER A 125 16.65 -3.90 -1.39
C SER A 125 15.57 -2.81 -1.22
N TYR A 126 14.30 -3.16 -1.37
CA TYR A 126 13.18 -2.20 -1.34
C TYR A 126 12.37 -2.25 -0.05
N GLY A 127 12.37 -3.38 0.65
CA GLY A 127 11.50 -3.64 1.80
C GLY A 127 10.14 -4.25 1.40
N PHE A 128 9.93 -4.56 0.13
CA PHE A 128 8.74 -5.22 -0.41
C PHE A 128 9.04 -5.89 -1.75
N VAL A 129 8.21 -6.87 -2.10
CA VAL A 129 8.34 -7.59 -3.37
C VAL A 129 7.59 -6.84 -4.47
N LEU A 130 8.12 -6.86 -5.69
CA LEU A 130 7.74 -5.99 -6.81
C LEU A 130 7.14 -6.77 -7.98
N GLU A 131 6.42 -6.08 -8.85
CA GLU A 131 5.87 -6.58 -10.11
C GLU A 131 5.02 -7.84 -9.92
N SER A 132 5.25 -8.89 -10.70
CA SER A 132 4.55 -10.17 -10.57
C SER A 132 5.18 -11.12 -9.57
N ASP A 133 6.29 -10.74 -8.96
CA ASP A 133 7.01 -11.63 -8.05
C ASP A 133 6.32 -11.72 -6.67
N THR A 134 6.62 -12.78 -5.95
CA THR A 134 6.37 -12.95 -4.53
C THR A 134 7.62 -13.55 -3.87
N LEU A 135 7.62 -13.61 -2.54
CA LEU A 135 8.75 -14.14 -1.79
C LEU A 135 8.95 -15.66 -2.03
N LEU A 136 7.90 -16.40 -2.37
CA LEU A 136 7.92 -17.86 -2.49
C LEU A 136 7.54 -18.33 -3.90
N ASN A 137 8.33 -19.26 -4.44
CA ASN A 137 7.98 -20.01 -5.65
C ASN A 137 6.97 -21.13 -5.31
N PRO A 138 6.04 -21.47 -6.23
CA PRO A 138 5.85 -20.91 -7.57
C PRO A 138 4.82 -19.77 -7.63
N ILE A 139 4.51 -19.14 -6.50
CA ILE A 139 3.44 -18.15 -6.39
C ILE A 139 3.83 -16.86 -7.13
N LYS A 140 2.85 -16.32 -7.86
CA LYS A 140 2.95 -15.03 -8.56
C LYS A 140 1.79 -14.12 -8.15
N ARG A 141 1.94 -12.83 -8.44
CA ARG A 141 0.91 -11.82 -8.27
C ARG A 141 0.52 -11.24 -9.63
N LEU A 142 -0.77 -10.95 -9.83
CA LEU A 142 -1.22 -10.19 -11.00
C LEU A 142 -0.56 -8.79 -10.96
N PRO A 143 0.19 -8.38 -12.00
CA PRO A 143 0.85 -7.08 -12.00
C PRO A 143 -0.16 -5.92 -11.98
N ILE A 144 0.23 -4.80 -11.37
CA ILE A 144 -0.57 -3.58 -11.32
C ILE A 144 -0.81 -3.05 -12.74
N GLY A 145 -2.06 -2.71 -13.06
CA GLY A 145 -2.45 -2.24 -14.38
C GLY A 145 -2.65 -3.36 -15.41
N TYR A 146 -2.75 -4.63 -14.96
CA TYR A 146 -2.97 -5.77 -15.84
C TYR A 146 -4.25 -6.51 -15.48
N SER A 147 -4.86 -7.12 -16.49
CA SER A 147 -5.80 -8.24 -16.38
C SER A 147 -5.14 -9.50 -16.92
N GLY A 148 -5.65 -10.66 -16.50
CA GLY A 148 -5.14 -11.96 -16.95
C GLY A 148 -6.25 -12.81 -17.56
N THR A 149 -5.91 -13.69 -18.49
CA THR A 149 -6.88 -14.67 -19.04
C THR A 149 -6.33 -16.08 -18.99
N ILE A 150 -7.17 -17.04 -18.60
CA ILE A 150 -6.89 -18.47 -18.66
C ILE A 150 -7.96 -19.10 -19.57
N GLY A 151 -7.54 -19.61 -20.73
CA GLY A 151 -8.45 -20.29 -21.67
C GLY A 151 -8.99 -21.60 -21.11
N THR A 152 -10.21 -21.96 -21.53
CA THR A 152 -10.90 -23.16 -21.07
C THR A 152 -11.38 -24.06 -22.22
N LEU A 153 -11.69 -25.31 -21.90
CA LEU A 153 -12.23 -26.28 -22.84
C LEU A 153 -13.75 -26.16 -22.92
N ASN A 154 -14.28 -25.99 -24.13
CA ASN A 154 -15.67 -26.27 -24.52
C ASN A 154 -16.77 -25.82 -23.53
N ASN A 155 -16.78 -24.56 -23.08
CA ASN A 155 -17.79 -24.04 -22.14
C ASN A 155 -17.82 -24.71 -20.74
N GLU A 156 -16.90 -25.59 -20.42
CA GLU A 156 -16.91 -26.39 -19.19
C GLU A 156 -16.21 -25.71 -18.00
N GLN A 157 -15.76 -24.48 -18.13
CA GLN A 157 -14.99 -23.74 -17.10
C GLN A 157 -13.65 -24.40 -16.71
N LYS A 158 -13.26 -25.48 -17.35
CA LYS A 158 -12.01 -26.20 -17.13
C LYS A 158 -10.87 -25.54 -17.89
N PRO A 159 -9.74 -25.26 -17.25
CA PRO A 159 -8.56 -24.78 -17.97
C PRO A 159 -8.11 -25.75 -19.05
N ILE A 160 -7.60 -25.22 -20.16
CA ILE A 160 -6.93 -26.03 -21.17
C ILE A 160 -5.68 -26.64 -20.52
N PRO A 161 -5.44 -27.99 -20.65
CA PRO A 161 -4.22 -28.60 -20.14
C PRO A 161 -2.97 -27.89 -20.62
N GLY A 162 -2.08 -27.53 -19.70
CA GLY A 162 -0.84 -26.81 -20.02
C GLY A 162 -1.05 -25.34 -20.44
N SER A 163 -2.29 -24.78 -20.32
CA SER A 163 -2.54 -23.36 -20.61
C SER A 163 -1.71 -22.46 -19.71
N THR A 164 -1.23 -21.36 -20.27
CA THR A 164 -0.56 -20.28 -19.52
C THR A 164 -1.54 -19.16 -19.21
N LEU A 165 -1.25 -18.38 -18.16
CA LEU A 165 -1.94 -17.12 -17.92
C LEU A 165 -1.43 -16.09 -18.93
N ASN A 166 -2.31 -15.60 -19.78
CA ASN A 166 -2.03 -14.50 -20.68
C ASN A 166 -2.32 -13.18 -19.94
N THR A 167 -1.30 -12.36 -19.71
CA THR A 167 -1.44 -11.06 -19.06
C THR A 167 -1.58 -9.96 -20.10
N HIS A 168 -2.55 -9.06 -19.88
CA HIS A 168 -2.89 -7.95 -20.76
C HIS A 168 -2.73 -6.65 -20.00
N LYS A 169 -1.86 -5.76 -20.48
CA LYS A 169 -1.72 -4.43 -19.89
C LYS A 169 -2.94 -3.59 -20.26
N ILE A 170 -3.73 -3.23 -19.26
CA ILE A 170 -4.98 -2.46 -19.43
C ILE A 170 -4.83 -1.01 -18.97
N TYR A 171 -3.83 -0.71 -18.14
CA TYR A 171 -3.58 0.63 -17.63
C TYR A 171 -2.09 0.94 -17.60
N SER A 172 -1.75 2.19 -17.88
CA SER A 172 -0.41 2.78 -17.72
C SER A 172 -0.56 4.14 -17.05
N LEU A 173 0.45 4.54 -16.29
CA LEU A 173 0.50 5.88 -15.74
C LEU A 173 0.41 6.92 -16.87
N PRO A 174 -0.42 7.97 -16.72
CA PRO A 174 -0.59 8.96 -17.77
C PRO A 174 0.64 9.85 -17.91
N ASN A 175 0.91 10.25 -19.13
CA ASN A 175 1.93 11.24 -19.43
C ASN A 175 1.41 12.67 -19.21
N ILE A 176 2.34 13.61 -19.04
CA ILE A 176 2.02 15.03 -18.92
C ILE A 176 1.28 15.48 -20.19
N GLY A 177 0.09 16.02 -20.02
CA GLY A 177 -0.78 16.42 -21.12
C GLY A 177 -1.58 17.71 -20.87
N SER A 178 -1.41 18.34 -19.70
CA SER A 178 -2.18 19.53 -19.31
C SER A 178 -1.30 20.78 -19.25
N SER A 179 -1.89 21.92 -19.59
CA SER A 179 -1.27 23.26 -19.54
C SER A 179 -2.02 24.24 -18.66
N LEU A 180 -2.71 23.75 -17.64
CA LEU A 180 -3.51 24.56 -16.71
C LEU A 180 -2.67 25.57 -15.93
N SER A 181 -3.31 26.67 -15.49
CA SER A 181 -2.76 27.54 -14.47
C SER A 181 -2.74 26.84 -13.11
N LEU A 182 -2.03 27.41 -12.13
CA LEU A 182 -2.01 26.86 -10.78
C LEU A 182 -3.39 26.91 -10.10
N ASP A 183 -4.15 27.98 -10.33
CA ASP A 183 -5.49 28.19 -9.78
C ASP A 183 -6.50 27.22 -10.39
N ASP A 184 -6.48 27.05 -11.72
CA ASP A 184 -7.37 26.09 -12.39
C ASP A 184 -7.06 24.64 -11.99
N ALA A 185 -5.77 24.32 -11.84
CA ALA A 185 -5.35 23.01 -11.37
C ALA A 185 -5.82 22.76 -9.91
N ALA A 186 -5.72 23.76 -9.04
CA ALA A 186 -6.20 23.68 -7.65
C ALA A 186 -7.74 23.52 -7.60
N ALA A 187 -8.47 24.26 -8.42
CA ALA A 187 -9.93 24.13 -8.52
C ALA A 187 -10.34 22.71 -8.95
N GLN A 188 -9.66 22.16 -9.96
CA GLN A 188 -9.97 20.81 -10.43
C GLN A 188 -9.58 19.72 -9.41
N VAL A 189 -8.47 19.89 -8.70
CA VAL A 189 -8.09 19.00 -7.57
C VAL A 189 -9.20 19.00 -6.52
N ASP A 190 -9.74 20.18 -6.16
CA ASP A 190 -10.81 20.28 -5.16
C ASP A 190 -12.06 19.51 -5.58
N ILE A 191 -12.51 19.70 -6.82
CA ILE A 191 -13.67 19.00 -7.37
C ILE A 191 -13.49 17.48 -7.32
N LEU A 192 -12.36 16.98 -7.81
CA LEU A 192 -12.09 15.54 -7.89
C LEU A 192 -11.88 14.93 -6.50
N PHE A 193 -11.18 15.63 -5.62
CA PHE A 193 -10.95 15.17 -4.25
C PHE A 193 -12.26 15.08 -3.46
N ARG A 194 -13.13 16.10 -3.54
CA ARG A 194 -14.46 16.07 -2.91
C ARG A 194 -15.33 14.96 -3.48
N ALA A 195 -15.25 14.68 -4.78
CA ALA A 195 -15.96 13.55 -5.39
C ALA A 195 -15.47 12.20 -4.85
N ALA A 196 -14.16 12.03 -4.66
CA ALA A 196 -13.58 10.83 -4.07
C ALA A 196 -13.99 10.65 -2.59
N ILE A 197 -13.94 11.72 -1.79
CA ILE A 197 -14.44 11.74 -0.41
C ILE A 197 -15.91 11.33 -0.36
N LYS A 198 -16.74 11.95 -1.20
CA LYS A 198 -18.18 11.65 -1.25
C LYS A 198 -18.42 10.16 -1.45
N ARG A 199 -17.83 9.56 -2.50
CA ARG A 199 -17.99 8.12 -2.78
C ARG A 199 -17.66 7.24 -1.57
N ALA A 200 -16.53 7.51 -0.93
CA ALA A 200 -16.03 6.69 0.16
C ALA A 200 -16.85 6.83 1.44
N PHE A 201 -17.13 8.06 1.86
CA PHE A 201 -17.87 8.31 3.11
C PHE A 201 -19.37 8.02 2.98
N GLU A 202 -19.96 8.22 1.79
CA GLU A 202 -21.35 7.80 1.55
C GLU A 202 -21.53 6.28 1.66
N ARG A 203 -20.51 5.48 1.29
CA ARG A 203 -20.58 4.02 1.45
C ARG A 203 -20.74 3.65 2.92
N ASP A 204 -19.96 4.24 3.81
CA ASP A 204 -20.08 4.00 5.25
C ASP A 204 -21.41 4.53 5.80
N ALA A 205 -21.81 5.73 5.40
CA ALA A 205 -23.07 6.34 5.82
C ALA A 205 -24.30 5.51 5.42
N LYS A 206 -24.35 5.00 4.17
CA LYS A 206 -25.42 4.11 3.69
C LYS A 206 -25.50 2.81 4.48
N GLN A 207 -24.39 2.35 5.05
CA GLN A 207 -24.31 1.15 5.89
C GLN A 207 -24.48 1.47 7.39
N SER A 208 -24.74 2.73 7.76
CA SER A 208 -24.81 3.19 9.15
C SER A 208 -23.57 2.85 9.98
N LYS A 209 -22.39 2.96 9.35
CA LYS A 209 -21.09 2.66 9.96
C LYS A 209 -20.33 3.94 10.29
N ILE A 210 -19.50 3.88 11.33
CA ILE A 210 -18.62 4.97 11.74
C ILE A 210 -17.34 4.90 10.90
N PRO A 211 -17.01 5.92 10.07
CA PRO A 211 -15.76 5.96 9.34
C PRO A 211 -14.55 5.96 10.27
N LEU A 212 -13.61 5.05 10.05
CA LEU A 212 -12.30 5.10 10.68
C LEU A 212 -11.39 5.99 9.84
N VAL A 213 -10.76 6.99 10.44
CA VAL A 213 -9.90 7.91 9.68
C VAL A 213 -8.51 7.97 10.30
N SER A 214 -7.50 7.49 9.56
CA SER A 214 -6.11 7.67 9.97
C SER A 214 -5.77 9.14 9.96
N LEU A 215 -5.30 9.70 11.09
CA LEU A 215 -4.94 11.11 11.23
C LEU A 215 -3.54 11.26 11.81
N SER A 216 -2.72 12.10 11.19
CA SER A 216 -1.34 12.40 11.60
C SER A 216 -1.06 13.91 11.52
N GLY A 217 0.14 14.34 11.84
CA GLY A 217 0.59 15.73 11.62
C GLY A 217 0.80 16.11 10.15
N GLY A 218 0.70 15.15 9.23
CA GLY A 218 0.85 15.33 7.79
C GLY A 218 -0.33 16.08 7.14
N LEU A 219 -0.17 16.44 5.87
CA LEU A 219 -1.24 17.09 5.10
C LEU A 219 -2.27 16.09 4.59
N ASP A 220 -1.86 14.94 4.14
CA ASP A 220 -2.67 13.98 3.41
C ASP A 220 -3.85 13.46 4.26
N SER A 221 -3.55 12.93 5.43
CA SER A 221 -4.56 12.45 6.38
C SER A 221 -5.44 13.59 6.93
N ARG A 222 -4.83 14.78 7.12
CA ARG A 222 -5.54 16.00 7.51
C ARG A 222 -6.62 16.35 6.50
N MET A 223 -6.26 16.42 5.20
CA MET A 223 -7.21 16.80 4.16
C MET A 223 -8.31 15.76 3.96
N THR A 224 -8.01 14.47 4.13
CA THR A 224 -9.03 13.42 4.12
C THR A 224 -10.06 13.61 5.22
N SER A 225 -9.64 13.83 6.47
CA SER A 225 -10.53 14.05 7.61
C SER A 225 -11.27 15.38 7.53
N TRP A 226 -10.55 16.47 7.20
CA TRP A 226 -11.07 17.83 7.18
C TRP A 226 -12.17 18.03 6.14
N ILE A 227 -11.89 17.63 4.89
CA ILE A 227 -12.87 17.81 3.80
C ILE A 227 -14.10 16.94 4.02
N ALA A 228 -13.93 15.71 4.53
CA ALA A 228 -15.07 14.88 4.89
C ALA A 228 -15.93 15.56 5.96
N HIS A 229 -15.32 16.19 6.98
CA HIS A 229 -16.04 16.97 8.00
C HIS A 229 -16.82 18.13 7.37
N GLU A 230 -16.21 18.97 6.53
CA GLU A 230 -16.87 20.07 5.83
C GLU A 230 -18.02 19.63 4.91
N MET A 231 -17.95 18.39 4.40
CA MET A 231 -19.02 17.79 3.60
C MET A 231 -20.15 17.19 4.45
N GLY A 232 -20.09 17.32 5.79
CA GLY A 232 -21.12 16.85 6.71
C GLY A 232 -20.89 15.44 7.29
N TYR A 233 -19.77 14.76 6.94
CA TYR A 233 -19.40 13.48 7.54
C TYR A 233 -18.65 13.72 8.86
N THR A 234 -19.38 14.15 9.90
CA THR A 234 -18.82 14.62 11.18
C THR A 234 -18.60 13.50 12.20
N ASP A 235 -19.32 12.38 12.12
CA ASP A 235 -19.16 11.24 13.05
C ASP A 235 -17.98 10.35 12.64
N GLN A 236 -16.75 10.89 12.77
CA GLN A 236 -15.52 10.19 12.46
C GLN A 236 -14.84 9.67 13.73
N LEU A 237 -14.22 8.49 13.65
CA LEU A 237 -13.25 8.01 14.64
C LEU A 237 -11.83 8.19 14.08
N ASN A 238 -11.15 9.23 14.54
CA ASN A 238 -9.78 9.51 14.13
C ASN A 238 -8.79 8.63 14.89
N LEU A 239 -7.92 7.95 14.15
CA LEU A 239 -6.91 7.02 14.66
C LEU A 239 -5.51 7.60 14.46
N CYS A 240 -4.69 7.60 15.51
CA CYS A 240 -3.29 8.00 15.42
C CYS A 240 -2.41 7.00 16.17
N PHE A 241 -1.34 6.59 15.52
CA PHE A 241 -0.23 5.86 16.15
C PHE A 241 1.06 6.64 15.92
N ALA A 242 1.75 6.99 16.97
CA ALA A 242 2.99 7.77 16.93
C ALA A 242 3.74 7.70 18.27
N GLN A 243 4.96 8.24 18.30
CA GLN A 243 5.64 8.46 19.57
C GLN A 243 4.87 9.47 20.41
N LYS A 244 4.72 9.22 21.70
CA LYS A 244 4.06 10.13 22.64
C LYS A 244 4.71 11.51 22.60
N ASN A 245 3.89 12.55 22.52
CA ASN A 245 4.34 13.94 22.41
C ASN A 245 5.17 14.28 21.15
N SER A 246 5.11 13.43 20.10
CA SER A 246 5.60 13.80 18.78
C SER A 246 4.67 14.84 18.12
N LEU A 247 5.12 15.48 17.05
CA LEU A 247 4.26 16.39 16.30
C LEU A 247 3.08 15.68 15.64
N ASP A 248 3.25 14.43 15.19
CA ASP A 248 2.14 13.63 14.67
C ASP A 248 1.03 13.47 15.70
N HIS A 249 1.38 13.09 16.95
CA HIS A 249 0.41 12.98 18.03
C HIS A 249 -0.27 14.31 18.37
N ILE A 250 0.53 15.36 18.58
CA ILE A 250 0.01 16.66 19.05
C ILE A 250 -0.92 17.28 18.02
N ILE A 251 -0.48 17.36 16.75
CA ILE A 251 -1.24 18.01 15.68
C ILE A 251 -2.53 17.23 15.38
N ALA A 252 -2.43 15.90 15.28
CA ALA A 252 -3.61 15.07 15.01
C ALA A 252 -4.65 15.17 16.13
N ARG A 253 -4.23 15.14 17.40
CA ARG A 253 -5.10 15.34 18.55
C ARG A 253 -5.81 16.70 18.52
N ASP A 254 -5.06 17.76 18.22
CA ASP A 254 -5.60 19.11 18.22
C ASP A 254 -6.62 19.30 17.09
N ILE A 255 -6.35 18.75 15.89
CA ILE A 255 -7.31 18.71 14.77
C ILE A 255 -8.58 17.93 15.15
N ALA A 256 -8.43 16.71 15.69
CA ALA A 256 -9.59 15.89 16.09
C ALA A 256 -10.45 16.59 17.15
N LYS A 257 -9.81 17.28 18.11
CA LYS A 257 -10.48 18.07 19.14
C LYS A 257 -11.26 19.25 18.55
N ASP A 258 -10.62 20.03 17.67
CA ASP A 258 -11.23 21.24 17.09
C ASP A 258 -12.39 20.89 16.15
N LEU A 259 -12.35 19.72 15.49
CA LEU A 259 -13.42 19.17 14.67
C LEU A 259 -14.46 18.36 15.48
N ALA A 260 -14.29 18.26 16.80
CA ALA A 260 -15.15 17.45 17.69
C ALA A 260 -15.30 15.97 17.27
N HIS A 261 -14.28 15.41 16.66
CA HIS A 261 -14.26 13.99 16.28
C HIS A 261 -13.92 13.08 17.46
N LYS A 262 -14.38 11.84 17.41
CA LYS A 262 -13.89 10.77 18.29
C LYS A 262 -12.40 10.54 18.04
N TRP A 263 -11.63 10.28 19.10
CA TRP A 263 -10.19 10.18 19.03
C TRP A 263 -9.67 8.92 19.71
N HIS A 264 -8.79 8.20 19.01
CA HIS A 264 -8.05 7.07 19.58
C HIS A 264 -6.55 7.21 19.25
N PHE A 265 -5.71 7.15 20.27
CA PHE A 265 -4.26 7.25 20.16
C PHE A 265 -3.58 6.00 20.72
N MET A 266 -2.69 5.40 19.93
CA MET A 266 -1.83 4.30 20.34
C MET A 266 -0.36 4.77 20.35
N PRO A 267 0.32 4.78 21.51
CA PRO A 267 1.73 5.15 21.60
C PRO A 267 2.63 4.04 21.04
N LEU A 268 3.74 4.44 20.37
CA LEU A 268 4.74 3.53 19.80
C LEU A 268 6.08 3.53 20.58
N ASP A 269 6.14 4.17 21.75
CA ASP A 269 7.38 4.54 22.44
C ASP A 269 8.32 3.37 22.78
N GLY A 270 7.78 2.22 23.11
CA GLY A 270 8.57 1.04 23.53
C GLY A 270 9.06 0.17 22.36
N GLY A 271 8.48 0.29 21.18
CA GLY A 271 8.82 -0.55 20.04
C GLY A 271 8.34 -2.01 20.15
N GLU A 272 7.47 -2.35 21.12
CA GLU A 272 6.96 -3.71 21.36
C GLU A 272 6.23 -4.28 20.14
N MET A 273 5.72 -3.43 19.26
CA MET A 273 5.11 -3.86 18.00
C MET A 273 6.09 -4.62 17.07
N LEU A 274 7.40 -4.46 17.29
CA LEU A 274 8.41 -5.22 16.54
C LEU A 274 8.40 -6.72 16.89
N LEU A 275 7.71 -7.13 17.94
CA LEU A 275 7.56 -8.53 18.33
C LEU A 275 6.40 -9.24 17.61
N ASP A 276 5.57 -8.53 16.85
CA ASP A 276 4.40 -9.07 16.13
C ASP A 276 4.77 -9.72 14.78
N LEU A 277 5.96 -10.34 14.69
CA LEU A 277 6.45 -10.89 13.43
C LEU A 277 5.53 -11.95 12.81
N ASP A 278 5.11 -12.91 13.63
CA ASP A 278 4.35 -14.07 13.15
C ASP A 278 2.95 -13.67 12.68
N GLU A 279 2.25 -12.84 13.47
CA GLU A 279 0.91 -12.37 13.13
C GLU A 279 0.89 -11.46 11.91
N VAL A 280 1.90 -10.59 11.78
CA VAL A 280 1.99 -9.73 10.60
C VAL A 280 2.37 -10.55 9.36
N THR A 281 3.23 -11.55 9.51
CA THR A 281 3.63 -12.42 8.38
C THR A 281 2.44 -13.22 7.85
N GLU A 282 1.51 -13.64 8.71
CA GLU A 282 0.25 -14.27 8.29
C GLU A 282 -0.55 -13.41 7.31
N HIS A 283 -0.62 -12.11 7.56
CA HIS A 283 -1.37 -11.19 6.69
C HIS A 283 -0.60 -10.78 5.43
N THR A 284 0.73 -10.66 5.52
CA THR A 284 1.58 -10.11 4.45
C THR A 284 2.25 -11.16 3.57
N GLY A 285 2.29 -12.40 4.05
CA GLY A 285 3.02 -13.47 3.39
C GLY A 285 4.54 -13.26 3.38
N GLY A 286 5.07 -12.34 4.20
CA GLY A 286 6.47 -11.92 4.15
C GLY A 286 6.82 -11.08 2.91
N ASN A 287 5.85 -10.71 2.07
CA ASN A 287 6.09 -9.94 0.85
C ASN A 287 6.38 -8.45 1.09
N VAL A 288 6.32 -7.99 2.33
CA VAL A 288 6.65 -6.63 2.77
C VAL A 288 7.25 -6.68 4.17
N VAL A 289 8.09 -5.72 4.50
CA VAL A 289 8.64 -5.57 5.85
C VAL A 289 7.52 -5.44 6.88
N TYR A 290 7.59 -6.26 7.92
CA TYR A 290 6.49 -6.41 8.88
C TYR A 290 6.23 -5.17 9.75
N TYR A 291 7.26 -4.41 10.10
CA TYR A 291 7.13 -3.33 11.08
C TYR A 291 6.13 -2.24 10.66
N GLY A 292 6.04 -1.96 9.34
CA GLY A 292 5.09 -0.99 8.79
C GLY A 292 3.63 -1.44 8.85
N GLN A 293 3.39 -2.72 9.15
CA GLN A 293 2.07 -3.34 9.27
C GLN A 293 1.65 -3.54 10.73
N ALA A 294 2.62 -3.76 11.62
CA ALA A 294 2.38 -4.10 13.02
C ALA A 294 1.58 -3.01 13.75
N HIS A 295 1.95 -1.74 13.56
CA HIS A 295 1.23 -0.63 14.20
C HIS A 295 -0.21 -0.48 13.71
N SER A 296 -0.47 -0.64 12.40
CA SER A 296 -1.83 -0.58 11.86
C SER A 296 -2.69 -1.72 12.37
N ARG A 297 -2.12 -2.93 12.45
CA ARG A 297 -2.80 -4.09 13.03
C ARG A 297 -3.18 -3.87 14.50
N ARG A 298 -2.23 -3.43 15.33
CA ARG A 298 -2.45 -3.22 16.77
C ARG A 298 -3.54 -2.18 17.04
N ILE A 299 -3.48 -1.01 16.41
CA ILE A 299 -4.48 0.04 16.64
C ILE A 299 -5.89 -0.40 16.20
N LEU A 300 -6.00 -1.13 15.10
CA LEU A 300 -7.29 -1.67 14.65
C LEU A 300 -7.81 -2.75 15.59
N GLN A 301 -6.93 -3.60 16.14
CA GLN A 301 -7.33 -4.58 17.14
C GLN A 301 -7.87 -3.90 18.41
N GLU A 302 -7.18 -2.87 18.93
CA GLU A 302 -7.67 -2.09 20.07
C GLU A 302 -9.05 -1.45 19.81
N ILE A 303 -9.33 -1.05 18.59
CA ILE A 303 -10.62 -0.47 18.21
C ILE A 303 -11.71 -1.55 18.18
N ILE A 304 -11.41 -2.72 17.60
CA ILE A 304 -12.37 -3.84 17.53
C ILE A 304 -12.71 -4.35 18.91
N ASP A 305 -11.72 -4.45 19.81
CA ASP A 305 -11.93 -4.91 21.17
C ASP A 305 -12.85 -3.98 21.98
N LYS A 306 -12.92 -2.70 21.61
CA LYS A 306 -13.74 -1.67 22.27
C LYS A 306 -15.09 -1.42 21.60
N ASN A 307 -15.27 -1.84 20.36
CA ASN A 307 -16.45 -1.55 19.55
C ASN A 307 -17.01 -2.81 18.90
N SER A 308 -18.30 -2.83 18.62
CA SER A 308 -18.85 -3.90 17.79
C SER A 308 -18.29 -3.78 16.36
N PRO A 309 -17.68 -4.84 15.80
CA PRO A 309 -17.12 -4.80 14.43
C PRO A 309 -18.12 -4.37 13.37
N ASN A 310 -19.41 -4.65 13.57
CA ASN A 310 -20.47 -4.30 12.62
C ASN A 310 -20.78 -2.80 12.58
N THR A 311 -20.33 -2.01 13.58
CA THR A 311 -20.53 -0.56 13.62
C THR A 311 -19.38 0.22 12.95
N LEU A 312 -18.27 -0.43 12.65
CA LEU A 312 -17.08 0.19 12.09
C LEU A 312 -17.12 0.18 10.56
N GLY A 313 -16.80 1.32 9.96
CA GLY A 313 -16.67 1.52 8.53
C GLY A 313 -15.29 1.16 7.99
N MET A 314 -15.00 1.67 6.79
CA MET A 314 -13.66 1.54 6.19
C MET A 314 -12.63 2.39 6.94
N LEU A 315 -11.35 2.00 6.80
CA LEU A 315 -10.23 2.87 7.17
C LEU A 315 -9.94 3.85 6.03
N HIS A 316 -10.30 5.11 6.22
CA HIS A 316 -9.94 6.20 5.32
C HIS A 316 -8.53 6.70 5.64
N THR A 317 -7.66 6.74 4.64
CA THR A 317 -6.24 7.13 4.80
C THR A 317 -5.89 8.32 3.91
N GLY A 318 -4.73 8.92 4.16
CA GLY A 318 -4.11 9.91 3.29
C GLY A 318 -3.00 9.33 2.40
N MET A 319 -2.97 8.03 2.17
CA MET A 319 -1.86 7.40 1.43
C MET A 319 -1.69 7.99 0.04
N LEU A 320 -0.44 8.23 -0.36
CA LEU A 320 0.02 8.81 -1.62
C LEU A 320 -0.27 10.31 -1.86
N GLY A 321 -0.88 11.03 -0.94
CA GLY A 321 -1.29 12.42 -1.18
C GLY A 321 -0.13 13.33 -1.58
N ASP A 322 0.97 13.29 -0.84
CA ASP A 322 2.15 14.12 -1.07
C ASP A 322 2.87 13.85 -2.40
N VAL A 323 2.63 12.69 -3.01
CA VAL A 323 3.26 12.31 -4.28
C VAL A 323 2.29 12.31 -5.46
N VAL A 324 0.99 12.26 -5.24
CA VAL A 324 -0.03 12.38 -6.29
C VAL A 324 -0.29 13.86 -6.61
N ILE A 325 -0.72 14.68 -5.64
CA ILE A 325 -0.87 16.13 -5.85
C ILE A 325 0.50 16.82 -5.94
N GLY A 326 1.49 16.30 -5.21
CA GLY A 326 2.90 16.67 -5.33
C GLY A 326 3.67 15.82 -6.34
N SER A 327 4.88 15.37 -5.97
CA SER A 327 5.68 14.45 -6.75
C SER A 327 6.76 13.76 -5.91
N TYR A 328 7.19 12.58 -6.34
CA TYR A 328 8.44 11.97 -5.85
C TYR A 328 9.70 12.76 -6.24
N LEU A 329 9.59 13.66 -7.22
CA LEU A 329 10.69 14.50 -7.69
C LEU A 329 10.63 15.88 -7.03
N GLN A 330 11.80 16.36 -6.60
CA GLN A 330 11.92 17.70 -6.01
C GLN A 330 12.32 18.76 -7.05
N THR A 331 12.52 18.33 -8.29
CA THR A 331 12.90 19.16 -9.43
C THR A 331 11.79 19.19 -10.45
N THR A 332 11.84 20.15 -11.37
CA THR A 332 10.90 20.22 -12.50
C THR A 332 11.32 19.33 -13.68
N GLU A 333 12.48 18.68 -13.57
CA GLU A 333 13.00 17.75 -14.55
C GLU A 333 12.52 16.32 -14.24
N ASN A 334 12.15 15.57 -15.28
CA ASN A 334 11.77 14.16 -15.20
C ASN A 334 12.70 13.33 -16.09
N PRO A 335 13.85 12.87 -15.54
CA PRO A 335 14.84 12.16 -16.33
C PRO A 335 14.28 10.87 -16.94
N VAL A 336 14.60 10.63 -18.21
CA VAL A 336 14.34 9.35 -18.91
C VAL A 336 15.49 8.35 -18.71
N ASN A 337 16.70 8.85 -18.43
CA ASN A 337 17.86 8.03 -18.05
C ASN A 337 18.02 8.03 -16.54
N PHE A 338 17.80 6.91 -15.90
CA PHE A 338 17.90 6.73 -14.46
C PHE A 338 18.29 5.29 -14.11
N SER A 339 18.77 5.08 -12.89
CA SER A 339 19.11 3.72 -12.43
C SER A 339 17.84 2.91 -12.18
N ALA A 340 17.82 1.67 -12.66
CA ALA A 340 16.77 0.69 -12.35
C ALA A 340 16.57 0.48 -10.84
N LEU A 341 17.58 0.80 -10.03
CA LEU A 341 17.57 0.71 -8.57
C LEU A 341 17.12 2.00 -7.87
N SER A 342 16.69 3.01 -8.63
CA SER A 342 16.18 4.26 -8.05
C SER A 342 14.99 3.97 -7.15
N GLY A 343 15.10 4.38 -5.88
CA GLY A 343 14.05 4.13 -4.87
C GLY A 343 14.32 2.94 -3.95
N ALA A 344 15.39 2.17 -4.14
CA ALA A 344 15.80 1.14 -3.19
C ALA A 344 16.14 1.77 -1.81
N THR A 345 15.82 1.06 -0.73
CA THR A 345 16.07 1.49 0.66
C THR A 345 17.42 1.02 1.18
N SER A 346 17.94 -0.09 0.65
CA SER A 346 19.28 -0.60 0.88
C SER A 346 19.98 -0.86 -0.45
N SER A 347 21.26 -0.55 -0.53
CA SER A 347 22.09 -0.82 -1.71
C SER A 347 22.99 -2.07 -1.56
N ARG A 348 22.91 -2.78 -0.43
CA ARG A 348 23.84 -3.87 -0.12
C ARG A 348 23.77 -5.01 -1.14
N PHE A 349 22.57 -5.41 -1.57
CA PHE A 349 22.32 -6.55 -2.45
C PHE A 349 21.71 -6.16 -3.80
N THR A 350 21.96 -4.93 -4.25
CA THR A 350 21.43 -4.45 -5.53
C THR A 350 22.07 -5.13 -6.73
N LYS A 351 23.34 -5.58 -6.61
CA LYS A 351 24.01 -6.36 -7.66
C LYS A 351 23.37 -7.73 -7.82
N GLU A 352 23.12 -8.42 -6.73
CA GLU A 352 22.45 -9.71 -6.68
C GLU A 352 21.03 -9.60 -7.26
N LEU A 353 20.30 -8.55 -6.91
CA LEU A 353 18.99 -8.30 -7.47
C LEU A 353 19.01 -8.14 -9.00
N LEU A 354 19.99 -7.41 -9.55
CA LEU A 354 20.16 -7.28 -11.00
C LEU A 354 20.55 -8.62 -11.65
N ASN A 355 21.42 -9.41 -11.00
CA ASN A 355 21.83 -10.72 -11.49
C ASN A 355 20.65 -11.70 -11.58
N HIS A 356 19.63 -11.55 -10.72
CA HIS A 356 18.39 -12.32 -10.76
C HIS A 356 17.32 -11.70 -11.69
N GLY A 357 17.73 -10.85 -12.64
CA GLY A 357 16.89 -10.39 -13.73
C GLY A 357 15.89 -9.28 -13.35
N PHE A 358 16.15 -8.53 -12.31
CA PHE A 358 15.36 -7.33 -12.01
C PHE A 358 15.70 -6.21 -13.00
N LYS A 359 14.75 -5.91 -13.89
CA LYS A 359 14.89 -4.87 -14.93
C LYS A 359 13.56 -4.15 -15.10
N PRO A 360 13.18 -3.29 -14.15
CA PRO A 360 11.94 -2.53 -14.27
C PRO A 360 12.08 -1.49 -15.38
N GLU A 361 11.14 -1.49 -16.32
CA GLU A 361 11.14 -0.58 -17.48
C GLU A 361 9.95 0.40 -17.35
N TYR A 362 10.29 1.66 -17.11
CA TYR A 362 9.33 2.75 -17.04
C TYR A 362 9.84 3.95 -17.86
N GLU A 363 8.93 4.72 -18.41
CA GLU A 363 9.23 5.80 -19.35
C GLU A 363 10.14 6.90 -18.78
N ASN A 364 9.99 7.18 -17.48
CA ASN A 364 10.72 8.24 -16.80
C ASN A 364 10.84 7.97 -15.29
N LEU A 365 11.66 8.76 -14.61
CA LEU A 365 11.95 8.58 -13.18
C LEU A 365 10.71 8.75 -12.28
N GLU A 366 9.77 9.64 -12.63
CA GLU A 366 8.54 9.81 -11.84
C GLU A 366 7.67 8.56 -11.93
N HIS A 367 7.44 8.03 -13.14
CA HIS A 367 6.71 6.78 -13.33
C HIS A 367 7.38 5.62 -12.61
N HIS A 368 8.71 5.50 -12.71
CA HIS A 368 9.48 4.48 -11.99
C HIS A 368 9.25 4.54 -10.48
N LYS A 369 9.38 5.73 -9.87
CA LYS A 369 9.18 5.88 -8.43
C LYS A 369 7.72 5.70 -8.03
N MET A 370 6.77 6.19 -8.85
CA MET A 370 5.34 6.02 -8.58
C MET A 370 4.95 4.54 -8.61
N MET A 371 5.41 3.79 -9.61
CA MET A 371 5.14 2.35 -9.67
C MET A 371 5.80 1.60 -8.52
N LEU A 372 7.12 1.72 -8.35
CA LEU A 372 7.83 0.88 -7.37
C LEU A 372 7.51 1.28 -5.94
N ARG A 373 7.67 2.56 -5.57
CA ARG A 373 7.47 3.01 -4.19
C ARG A 373 6.03 3.36 -3.87
N GLY A 374 5.35 3.99 -4.81
CA GLY A 374 3.95 4.39 -4.65
C GLY A 374 3.03 3.18 -4.69
N LEU A 375 2.83 2.59 -5.86
CA LEU A 375 1.82 1.56 -6.00
C LEU A 375 2.27 0.21 -5.43
N TYR A 376 3.42 -0.36 -5.84
CA TYR A 376 3.84 -1.64 -5.28
C TYR A 376 4.20 -1.56 -3.79
N GLY A 377 4.87 -0.49 -3.35
CA GLY A 377 5.30 -0.36 -1.96
C GLY A 377 4.15 -0.02 -1.01
N MET A 378 3.42 1.07 -1.30
CA MET A 378 2.38 1.56 -0.38
C MET A 378 1.14 0.65 -0.33
N ASN A 379 0.73 0.04 -1.47
CA ASN A 379 -0.39 -0.92 -1.45
C ASN A 379 -0.11 -2.10 -0.52
N MET A 380 1.13 -2.60 -0.50
CA MET A 380 1.53 -3.64 0.44
C MET A 380 1.46 -3.17 1.90
N GLY A 381 1.48 -1.86 2.15
CA GLY A 381 1.31 -1.24 3.47
C GLY A 381 -0.07 -1.44 4.10
N LEU A 382 -1.07 -1.91 3.35
CA LEU A 382 -2.46 -2.10 3.80
C LEU A 382 -2.83 -3.56 4.09
N MET A 383 -1.92 -4.52 3.90
CA MET A 383 -2.23 -5.94 4.02
C MET A 383 -2.82 -6.33 5.38
N SER A 384 -2.25 -5.83 6.48
CA SER A 384 -2.79 -6.08 7.83
C SER A 384 -4.13 -5.36 8.08
N VAL A 385 -4.39 -4.24 7.39
CA VAL A 385 -5.67 -3.54 7.45
C VAL A 385 -6.75 -4.37 6.77
N TYR A 386 -6.46 -4.96 5.60
CA TYR A 386 -7.41 -5.80 4.87
C TYR A 386 -7.83 -7.08 5.59
N ALA A 387 -7.06 -7.53 6.56
CA ALA A 387 -7.48 -8.63 7.43
C ALA A 387 -8.64 -8.23 8.37
N VAL A 388 -8.84 -6.94 8.60
CA VAL A 388 -9.80 -6.39 9.57
C VAL A 388 -10.95 -5.67 8.87
N THR A 389 -10.64 -4.71 7.98
CA THR A 389 -11.63 -3.89 7.27
C THR A 389 -11.10 -3.50 5.90
N ASP A 390 -11.97 -2.98 5.04
CA ASP A 390 -11.55 -2.33 3.82
C ASP A 390 -10.84 -1.01 4.11
N SER A 391 -10.04 -0.55 3.17
CA SER A 391 -9.37 0.74 3.25
C SER A 391 -9.46 1.49 1.93
N TYR A 392 -9.55 2.81 2.02
CA TYR A 392 -9.52 3.70 0.87
C TYR A 392 -8.79 5.00 1.18
N SER A 393 -8.12 5.53 0.17
CA SER A 393 -7.56 6.88 0.18
C SER A 393 -8.14 7.66 -0.99
N PRO A 394 -8.60 8.91 -0.82
CA PRO A 394 -9.06 9.74 -1.94
C PRO A 394 -8.00 9.91 -3.04
N PHE A 395 -6.72 9.81 -2.68
CA PHE A 395 -5.60 9.90 -3.61
C PHE A 395 -5.42 8.66 -4.49
N TYR A 396 -6.09 7.55 -4.18
CA TYR A 396 -6.21 6.37 -5.05
C TYR A 396 -7.42 6.46 -5.98
N ASP A 397 -8.22 7.53 -5.91
CA ASP A 397 -9.28 7.72 -6.89
C ASP A 397 -8.66 7.92 -8.26
N ILE A 398 -9.00 7.06 -9.22
CA ILE A 398 -8.33 7.01 -10.52
C ILE A 398 -8.48 8.31 -11.31
N ASP A 399 -9.60 9.03 -11.12
CA ASP A 399 -9.85 10.29 -11.81
C ASP A 399 -8.93 11.40 -11.27
N LEU A 400 -8.82 11.51 -9.93
CA LEU A 400 -7.89 12.43 -9.28
C LEU A 400 -6.43 12.06 -9.57
N PHE A 401 -6.11 10.77 -9.47
CA PHE A 401 -4.76 10.25 -9.68
C PHE A 401 -4.28 10.57 -11.11
N ASN A 402 -5.07 10.25 -12.12
CA ASN A 402 -4.76 10.52 -13.52
C ASN A 402 -4.65 12.01 -13.80
N PHE A 403 -5.59 12.80 -13.29
CA PHE A 403 -5.55 14.25 -13.44
C PHE A 403 -4.25 14.85 -12.91
N CYS A 404 -3.87 14.51 -11.69
CA CYS A 404 -2.67 15.03 -11.06
C CYS A 404 -1.39 14.65 -11.82
N LEU A 405 -1.26 13.39 -12.27
CA LEU A 405 -0.08 12.96 -13.03
C LEU A 405 0.03 13.58 -14.42
N GLN A 406 -1.08 14.00 -15.02
CA GLN A 406 -1.07 14.76 -16.28
C GLN A 406 -0.60 16.21 -16.14
N LEU A 407 -0.55 16.74 -14.90
CA LEU A 407 -0.07 18.10 -14.66
C LEU A 407 1.45 18.18 -14.73
N PRO A 408 2.00 19.28 -15.28
CA PRO A 408 3.45 19.50 -15.35
C PRO A 408 4.10 19.49 -13.96
N LEU A 409 5.30 18.92 -13.85
CA LEU A 409 6.07 18.90 -12.61
C LEU A 409 6.30 20.30 -12.01
N LYS A 410 6.41 21.36 -12.83
CA LYS A 410 6.54 22.74 -12.35
C LYS A 410 5.39 23.22 -11.45
N LEU A 411 4.20 22.58 -11.56
CA LEU A 411 3.06 22.85 -10.68
C LEU A 411 3.10 21.98 -9.42
N ARG A 412 3.61 20.75 -9.49
CA ARG A 412 3.54 19.73 -8.43
C ARG A 412 4.78 19.65 -7.55
N ALA A 413 5.97 19.86 -8.14
CA ALA A 413 7.24 19.80 -7.42
C ALA A 413 7.25 20.72 -6.20
N GLU A 414 8.00 20.32 -5.15
CA GLU A 414 8.07 21.02 -3.87
C GLU A 414 6.70 21.26 -3.20
N HIS A 415 5.68 20.43 -3.52
CA HIS A 415 4.30 20.54 -3.03
C HIS A 415 3.60 21.86 -3.40
N LYS A 416 4.00 22.52 -4.47
CA LYS A 416 3.49 23.84 -4.84
C LYS A 416 1.97 23.84 -5.02
N LEU A 417 1.43 22.95 -5.87
CA LEU A 417 0.00 22.80 -6.07
C LEU A 417 -0.72 22.42 -4.77
N TYR A 418 -0.14 21.48 -4.02
CA TYR A 418 -0.75 20.95 -2.81
C TYR A 418 -0.93 22.05 -1.74
N THR A 419 0.13 22.79 -1.45
CA THR A 419 0.06 23.88 -0.46
C THR A 419 -0.80 25.04 -0.95
N HIS A 420 -0.79 25.33 -2.25
CA HIS A 420 -1.65 26.35 -2.85
C HIS A 420 -3.13 25.99 -2.72
N TRP A 421 -3.52 24.74 -3.10
CA TRP A 421 -4.88 24.23 -2.96
C TRP A 421 -5.38 24.33 -1.51
N ILE A 422 -4.59 23.82 -0.53
CA ILE A 422 -4.99 23.86 0.88
C ILE A 422 -5.14 25.30 1.37
N THR A 423 -4.20 26.19 1.03
CA THR A 423 -4.22 27.58 1.51
C THR A 423 -5.41 28.36 0.92
N GLN A 424 -5.76 28.08 -0.32
CA GLN A 424 -6.83 28.78 -1.03
C GLN A 424 -8.23 28.31 -0.61
N TYR A 425 -8.41 27.00 -0.48
CA TYR A 425 -9.74 26.40 -0.27
C TYR A 425 -10.01 26.03 1.21
N TYR A 426 -8.95 25.79 2.00
CA TYR A 426 -9.05 25.30 3.39
C TYR A 426 -8.10 26.06 4.33
N PRO A 427 -8.29 27.41 4.47
CA PRO A 427 -7.37 28.25 5.23
C PRO A 427 -7.27 27.84 6.70
N ASP A 428 -8.36 27.31 7.30
CA ASP A 428 -8.34 26.83 8.67
C ASP A 428 -7.51 25.57 8.84
N ALA A 429 -7.58 24.62 7.90
CA ALA A 429 -6.70 23.45 7.85
C ALA A 429 -5.23 23.85 7.63
N ALA A 430 -4.98 24.94 6.88
CA ALA A 430 -3.64 25.50 6.64
C ALA A 430 -3.02 26.13 7.91
N ASN A 431 -3.81 26.47 8.91
CA ASN A 431 -3.35 27.11 10.15
C ASN A 431 -2.61 26.19 11.10
N TYR A 432 -2.75 24.86 10.96
CA TYR A 432 -1.98 23.91 11.74
C TYR A 432 -0.54 23.79 11.20
N ILE A 433 0.39 23.52 12.11
CA ILE A 433 1.77 23.18 11.74
C ILE A 433 1.77 21.93 10.87
N TRP A 434 2.63 21.92 9.86
CA TRP A 434 2.93 20.72 9.10
C TRP A 434 4.13 20.00 9.75
N GLU A 435 3.93 18.75 10.12
CA GLU A 435 4.94 17.94 10.82
C GLU A 435 6.28 17.94 10.07
N ARG A 436 6.27 17.78 8.75
CA ARG A 436 7.45 17.69 7.88
C ARG A 436 8.35 18.94 7.94
N THR A 437 7.75 20.12 8.05
CA THR A 437 8.48 21.41 8.06
C THR A 437 8.55 22.03 9.44
N ARG A 438 7.73 21.60 10.39
CA ARG A 438 7.51 22.18 11.72
C ARG A 438 7.06 23.63 11.70
N THR A 439 6.47 24.05 10.59
CA THR A 439 5.91 25.38 10.37
C THR A 439 4.55 25.26 9.69
N LYS A 440 3.77 26.34 9.69
CA LYS A 440 2.58 26.40 8.83
C LYS A 440 3.00 26.34 7.37
N ILE A 441 2.13 25.79 6.51
CA ILE A 441 2.41 25.71 5.05
C ILE A 441 2.49 27.09 4.39
N THR A 442 1.95 28.12 5.03
CA THR A 442 2.02 29.53 4.61
C THR A 442 3.33 30.22 4.98
N ALA A 443 4.23 29.55 5.73
CA ALA A 443 5.50 30.13 6.15
C ALA A 443 6.42 30.42 4.95
N LYS A 444 7.05 31.60 4.94
CA LYS A 444 7.99 31.99 3.88
C LYS A 444 9.17 31.01 3.81
N SER A 445 9.43 30.49 2.63
CA SER A 445 10.52 29.58 2.36
C SER A 445 11.75 30.32 1.84
N LEU A 446 12.93 29.88 2.27
CA LEU A 446 14.23 30.30 1.77
C LEU A 446 14.81 29.19 0.89
N ARG A 447 15.29 29.57 -0.31
CA ARG A 447 15.94 28.62 -1.22
C ARG A 447 17.44 28.56 -0.95
N ILE A 448 17.95 27.35 -0.70
CA ILE A 448 19.39 27.09 -0.58
C ILE A 448 19.72 25.91 -1.51
N GLY A 449 20.45 26.20 -2.58
CA GLY A 449 20.71 25.23 -3.66
C GLY A 449 19.42 24.80 -4.35
N SER A 450 19.21 23.50 -4.49
CA SER A 450 18.01 22.91 -5.10
C SER A 450 16.81 22.78 -4.15
N LYS A 451 16.93 23.15 -2.87
CA LYS A 451 15.89 22.94 -1.86
C LYS A 451 15.32 24.28 -1.38
N SER A 452 13.99 24.32 -1.28
CA SER A 452 13.25 25.45 -0.71
C SER A 452 12.50 25.00 0.54
N MET A 453 12.75 25.68 1.69
CA MET A 453 12.01 25.41 2.93
C MET A 453 12.14 26.59 3.90
N PRO A 454 11.25 26.71 4.91
CA PRO A 454 11.35 27.77 5.92
C PRO A 454 12.68 27.75 6.69
N LEU A 455 13.17 28.93 7.09
CA LEU A 455 14.43 29.05 7.84
C LEU A 455 14.44 28.21 9.12
N GLN A 456 13.32 28.20 9.85
CA GLN A 456 13.18 27.37 11.06
C GLN A 456 13.36 25.87 10.76
N THR A 457 12.87 25.40 9.61
CA THR A 457 13.06 24.03 9.16
C THR A 457 14.52 23.72 8.86
N TRP A 458 15.26 24.67 8.25
CA TRP A 458 16.69 24.52 7.99
C TRP A 458 17.49 24.39 9.30
N LEU A 459 17.23 25.28 10.26
CA LEU A 459 17.88 25.25 11.57
C LEU A 459 17.58 23.97 12.33
N TRP A 460 16.30 23.57 12.36
CA TRP A 460 15.90 22.33 13.01
C TRP A 460 16.58 21.10 12.39
N LYS A 461 16.58 20.95 11.07
CA LYS A 461 17.25 19.83 10.39
C LYS A 461 18.75 19.79 10.66
N LEU A 462 19.39 20.94 10.77
CA LEU A 462 20.79 21.02 11.13
C LEU A 462 21.02 20.49 12.56
N VAL A 463 20.24 20.97 13.52
CA VAL A 463 20.32 20.52 14.92
C VAL A 463 20.04 19.01 15.03
N GLU A 464 19.02 18.49 14.33
CA GLU A 464 18.71 17.04 14.31
C GLU A 464 19.88 16.24 13.75
N LYS A 465 20.46 16.69 12.63
CA LYS A 465 21.60 16.01 12.02
C LYS A 465 22.83 16.00 12.95
N ILE A 466 23.10 17.11 13.65
CA ILE A 466 24.20 17.19 14.63
C ILE A 466 23.92 16.26 15.82
N ARG A 467 22.68 16.25 16.34
CA ARG A 467 22.33 15.52 17.56
C ARG A 467 22.19 14.01 17.36
N PHE A 468 21.58 13.58 16.27
CA PHE A 468 21.21 12.19 16.05
C PHE A 468 21.91 11.53 14.84
N GLY A 469 22.49 12.32 13.95
CA GLY A 469 23.09 11.83 12.69
C GLY A 469 22.04 11.36 11.68
N GLN A 470 21.15 10.43 12.08
CA GLN A 470 20.07 9.91 11.24
C GLN A 470 18.72 10.00 11.95
N PRO A 471 17.60 10.17 11.19
CA PRO A 471 16.25 10.26 11.76
C PRO A 471 15.86 9.04 12.62
N THR A 472 16.24 7.84 12.21
CA THR A 472 15.95 6.58 12.91
C THR A 472 16.59 6.43 14.28
N ARG A 473 17.54 7.31 14.64
CA ARG A 473 18.13 7.44 15.99
C ARG A 473 17.41 8.46 16.87
N ASN A 474 16.52 9.28 16.31
CA ASN A 474 15.75 10.25 17.08
C ASN A 474 14.55 9.55 17.73
N PRO A 475 14.43 9.49 19.07
CA PRO A 475 13.32 8.81 19.76
C PRO A 475 11.92 9.37 19.44
N ARG A 476 11.86 10.60 18.90
CA ARG A 476 10.60 11.23 18.48
C ARG A 476 10.24 11.01 17.01
N TYR A 477 11.09 10.29 16.27
CA TYR A 477 10.78 9.88 14.92
C TYR A 477 9.67 8.81 14.95
N MET A 478 8.79 8.76 13.97
CA MET A 478 7.63 7.84 13.99
C MET A 478 8.05 6.38 14.22
N THR A 479 9.08 5.91 13.53
CA THR A 479 9.64 4.56 13.67
C THR A 479 11.16 4.64 13.88
N PRO A 480 11.63 4.92 15.12
CA PRO A 480 13.04 5.14 15.42
C PRO A 480 13.77 3.79 15.60
N LEU A 481 13.85 2.99 14.52
CA LEU A 481 14.35 1.62 14.58
C LEU A 481 15.75 1.50 15.18
N ASP A 482 16.70 2.37 14.75
CA ASP A 482 18.06 2.33 15.30
C ASP A 482 18.08 2.67 16.81
N TYR A 483 17.21 3.60 17.24
CA TYR A 483 17.04 3.91 18.65
C TYR A 483 16.48 2.72 19.42
N TRP A 484 15.42 2.08 18.95
CA TRP A 484 14.83 0.92 19.62
C TRP A 484 15.80 -0.25 19.74
N PHE A 485 16.48 -0.63 18.65
CA PHE A 485 17.50 -1.69 18.70
C PHE A 485 18.66 -1.37 19.66
N ALA A 486 18.98 -0.11 19.87
CA ALA A 486 20.07 0.32 20.76
C ALA A 486 19.64 0.47 22.23
N THR A 487 18.38 0.78 22.52
CA THR A 487 17.93 1.18 23.87
C THR A 487 16.86 0.28 24.48
N GLN A 488 16.06 -0.43 23.67
CA GLN A 488 15.03 -1.35 24.14
C GLN A 488 15.60 -2.77 24.19
N THR A 489 16.42 -3.01 25.24
CA THR A 489 17.22 -4.24 25.37
C THR A 489 16.38 -5.52 25.35
N ASP A 490 15.19 -5.50 25.95
CA ASP A 490 14.31 -6.67 26.01
C ASP A 490 13.73 -7.01 24.63
N VAL A 491 13.27 -5.99 23.88
CA VAL A 491 12.78 -6.15 22.50
C VAL A 491 13.92 -6.63 21.60
N ALA A 492 15.09 -5.98 21.67
CA ALA A 492 16.24 -6.36 20.86
C ALA A 492 16.72 -7.79 21.17
N SER A 493 16.72 -8.20 22.44
CA SER A 493 17.09 -9.56 22.84
C SER A 493 16.11 -10.61 22.32
N GLN A 494 14.81 -10.38 22.42
CA GLN A 494 13.79 -11.27 21.88
C GLN A 494 13.91 -11.41 20.35
N LEU A 495 14.13 -10.31 19.63
CA LEU A 495 14.36 -10.33 18.18
C LEU A 495 15.65 -11.06 17.79
N ASN A 496 16.73 -10.90 18.56
CA ASN A 496 17.97 -11.67 18.37
C ASN A 496 17.76 -13.17 18.57
N ASN A 497 17.04 -13.54 19.63
CA ASN A 497 16.73 -14.95 19.91
C ASN A 497 15.88 -15.53 18.78
N TYR A 498 14.85 -14.82 18.33
CA TYR A 498 14.02 -15.22 17.21
C TYR A 498 14.84 -15.40 15.93
N PHE A 499 15.71 -14.44 15.59
CA PHE A 499 16.58 -14.52 14.43
C PHE A 499 17.48 -15.76 14.46
N ASN A 500 18.21 -15.97 15.56
CA ASN A 500 19.15 -17.10 15.70
C ASN A 500 18.43 -18.45 15.70
N GLN A 501 17.24 -18.54 16.29
CA GLN A 501 16.46 -19.77 16.36
C GLN A 501 15.99 -20.25 14.98
N TYR A 502 15.67 -19.34 14.06
CA TYR A 502 15.04 -19.69 12.79
C TYR A 502 15.91 -19.42 11.54
N LEU A 503 17.16 -18.96 11.72
CA LEU A 503 18.07 -18.66 10.61
C LEU A 503 18.35 -19.90 9.73
N ASP A 504 18.51 -21.05 10.33
CA ASP A 504 18.84 -22.30 9.63
C ASP A 504 17.69 -22.88 8.79
N LEU A 505 16.48 -22.32 8.90
CA LEU A 505 15.36 -22.64 8.01
C LEU A 505 15.54 -22.09 6.58
N ILE A 506 16.53 -21.24 6.36
CA ILE A 506 16.91 -20.80 5.01
C ILE A 506 17.95 -21.78 4.46
N ASP A 507 17.52 -22.70 3.60
CA ASP A 507 18.36 -23.79 3.08
C ASP A 507 19.50 -23.28 2.19
N GLU A 508 19.25 -22.25 1.35
CA GLU A 508 20.26 -21.72 0.44
C GLU A 508 21.37 -20.97 1.19
N ALA A 509 22.60 -21.52 1.14
CA ALA A 509 23.74 -21.01 1.90
C ALA A 509 24.06 -19.53 1.61
N GLU A 510 23.92 -19.10 0.36
CA GLU A 510 24.16 -17.71 -0.05
C GLU A 510 23.09 -16.77 0.55
N MET A 511 21.82 -17.12 0.46
CA MET A 511 20.73 -16.33 1.07
C MET A 511 20.89 -16.26 2.59
N ARG A 512 21.21 -17.37 3.24
CA ARG A 512 21.46 -17.44 4.68
C ARG A 512 22.63 -16.55 5.09
N TYR A 513 23.71 -16.54 4.33
CA TYR A 513 24.85 -15.65 4.57
C TYR A 513 24.45 -14.18 4.44
N HIS A 514 23.71 -13.80 3.39
CA HIS A 514 23.27 -12.42 3.16
C HIS A 514 22.30 -11.93 4.23
N ILE A 515 21.38 -12.77 4.69
CA ILE A 515 20.46 -12.43 5.80
C ILE A 515 21.24 -12.23 7.09
N LYS A 516 22.21 -13.10 7.39
CA LYS A 516 23.05 -12.95 8.59
C LYS A 516 23.88 -11.68 8.54
N GLU A 517 24.46 -11.35 7.39
CA GLU A 517 25.23 -10.12 7.18
C GLU A 517 24.32 -8.89 7.37
N LEU A 518 23.12 -8.90 6.78
CA LEU A 518 22.16 -7.82 6.87
C LEU A 518 21.69 -7.58 8.32
N TYR A 519 21.40 -8.64 9.06
CA TYR A 519 20.95 -8.54 10.45
C TYR A 519 22.07 -8.10 11.41
N THR A 520 23.28 -8.63 11.23
CA THR A 520 24.41 -8.36 12.12
C THR A 520 24.96 -6.93 11.91
N ASN A 521 25.23 -6.56 10.64
CA ASN A 521 25.94 -5.36 10.26
C ASN A 521 25.04 -4.22 9.72
N GLY A 522 23.75 -4.49 9.58
CA GLY A 522 22.77 -3.54 9.04
C GLY A 522 22.26 -2.52 10.06
N ASN A 523 21.68 -1.44 9.53
CA ASN A 523 20.89 -0.50 10.32
C ASN A 523 19.53 -1.11 10.73
N GLY A 524 18.76 -0.40 11.55
CA GLY A 524 17.48 -0.90 12.06
C GLY A 524 16.48 -1.30 10.96
N LYS A 525 16.47 -0.61 9.80
CA LYS A 525 15.61 -1.00 8.66
C LYS A 525 16.08 -2.31 8.03
N GLU A 526 17.37 -2.47 7.86
CA GLU A 526 17.97 -3.69 7.31
C GLU A 526 17.75 -4.88 8.24
N LYS A 527 17.83 -4.68 9.57
CA LYS A 527 17.51 -5.72 10.55
C LYS A 527 16.04 -6.20 10.45
N VAL A 528 15.09 -5.28 10.30
CA VAL A 528 13.68 -5.69 10.15
C VAL A 528 13.37 -6.29 8.78
N GLN A 529 14.13 -5.97 7.73
CA GLN A 529 14.06 -6.68 6.44
C GLN A 529 14.50 -8.15 6.62
N ALA A 530 15.62 -8.38 7.28
CA ALA A 530 16.10 -9.73 7.60
C ALA A 530 15.07 -10.50 8.44
N LEU A 531 14.54 -9.91 9.49
CA LEU A 531 13.52 -10.52 10.34
C LEU A 531 12.23 -10.87 9.57
N SER A 532 11.84 -10.06 8.58
CA SER A 532 10.67 -10.37 7.75
C SER A 532 10.86 -11.66 6.94
N VAL A 533 12.07 -11.89 6.42
CA VAL A 533 12.41 -13.15 5.72
C VAL A 533 12.42 -14.33 6.71
N ILE A 534 13.01 -14.16 7.89
CA ILE A 534 13.05 -15.22 8.92
C ILE A 534 11.64 -15.62 9.35
N ALA A 535 10.74 -14.65 9.54
CA ALA A 535 9.35 -14.93 9.91
C ALA A 535 8.61 -15.70 8.78
N ALA A 536 8.89 -15.35 7.52
CA ALA A 536 8.34 -16.09 6.38
C ALA A 536 8.94 -17.52 6.29
N ALA A 537 10.24 -17.70 6.56
CA ALA A 537 10.87 -19.02 6.59
C ALA A 537 10.21 -19.91 7.66
N LYS A 538 10.07 -19.39 8.89
CA LYS A 538 9.39 -20.10 9.99
C LYS A 538 7.98 -20.53 9.62
N ARG A 539 7.20 -19.65 8.97
CA ARG A 539 5.79 -19.92 8.69
C ARG A 539 5.58 -20.85 7.49
N TYR A 540 6.40 -20.72 6.45
CA TYR A 540 6.10 -21.30 5.14
C TYR A 540 7.08 -22.38 4.66
N VAL A 541 8.32 -22.33 5.09
CA VAL A 541 9.37 -23.26 4.61
C VAL A 541 9.69 -24.34 5.64
N SER A 542 9.40 -24.10 6.92
CA SER A 542 9.56 -25.08 8.00
C SER A 542 8.71 -26.34 7.81
#